data_01a09502a579b1e9e4a4395bd28328d7
#
_entry.id   01a09502a579b1e9e4a4395bd28328d7
#
_cell.length_a   1.000
_cell.length_b   1.000
_cell.length_c   1.000
_cell.angle_alpha   90.00
_cell.angle_beta   90.00
_cell.angle_gamma   90.00
#
_symmetry.space_group_name_H-M   'P 1'
#
loop_
_entity.id
_entity.type
_entity.pdbx_description
1 polymer ?
#
loop_
_entity_poly.entity_id
_entity_poly.type
_entity_poly.pdbx_seq_one_letter_code
_entity_poly.pdbx_strand_id
1 'polypeptide(L)'
;MQAHRTLFRPAPALRRARTFLALPLLMLAASIAGAQPAPSDFPLDSVGYLNEELPLMEAAIAARDRSFFQGAMARTVQFSERWGFKAQANPELAKYPMCTDAVMDYVVVGMCKMNPSGDGCEPGLASRFEANVQRCREVAARK
;
A
#
# COMPACT_ATOMS: atom_id res chain seq x y z
N MET A 1 2.19 64.29 -26.21
CA MET A 1 1.07 64.87 -26.99
C MET A 1 -0.19 64.06 -26.69
N GLN A 2 -1.15 64.75 -26.06
CA GLN A 2 -2.62 64.54 -26.04
C GLN A 2 -3.11 63.14 -25.67
N ALA A 3 -3.59 62.83 -24.54
CA ALA A 3 -4.77 63.19 -23.77
C ALA A 3 -6.09 62.95 -24.53
N HIS A 4 -6.78 61.82 -24.23
CA HIS A 4 -8.23 61.76 -24.33
C HIS A 4 -8.79 61.06 -23.08
N ARG A 5 -9.34 61.91 -22.20
CA ARG A 5 -10.26 61.57 -21.11
C ARG A 5 -11.64 61.36 -21.73
N THR A 6 -12.26 60.23 -21.55
CA THR A 6 -13.70 60.07 -21.71
C THR A 6 -14.32 59.69 -20.35
N LEU A 7 -15.05 60.63 -19.86
CA LEU A 7 -15.94 60.55 -18.69
C LEU A 7 -17.15 59.69 -19.05
N PHE A 8 -17.35 58.59 -18.32
CA PHE A 8 -18.62 57.87 -18.35
C PHE A 8 -19.33 58.03 -16.98
N ARG A 9 -20.58 58.57 -17.09
CA ARG A 9 -21.53 58.82 -16.00
C ARG A 9 -22.08 57.49 -15.45
N PRO A 10 -22.32 57.37 -14.14
CA PRO A 10 -23.03 56.21 -13.59
C PRO A 10 -24.55 56.42 -13.63
N ALA A 11 -25.28 55.39 -14.08
CA ALA A 11 -26.73 55.31 -13.97
C ALA A 11 -27.12 54.59 -12.65
N PRO A 12 -28.24 54.95 -12.03
CA PRO A 12 -28.67 54.35 -10.76
C PRO A 12 -29.34 52.99 -10.99
N ALA A 13 -28.82 51.93 -10.36
CA ALA A 13 -29.40 50.61 -10.41
C ALA A 13 -30.46 50.40 -9.32
N LEU A 14 -31.61 49.95 -9.75
CA LEU A 14 -32.71 49.50 -8.91
C LEU A 14 -32.29 48.35 -7.99
N ARG A 15 -32.48 48.56 -6.70
CA ARG A 15 -32.43 47.51 -5.67
C ARG A 15 -33.65 46.58 -5.84
N ARG A 16 -33.44 45.35 -6.29
CA ARG A 16 -34.37 44.25 -6.05
C ARG A 16 -33.77 43.34 -5.01
N ALA A 17 -34.27 43.44 -3.79
CA ALA A 17 -34.04 42.48 -2.71
C ALA A 17 -34.66 41.15 -3.12
N ARG A 18 -33.81 40.15 -3.42
CA ARG A 18 -34.22 38.77 -3.47
C ARG A 18 -33.65 38.09 -2.24
N THR A 19 -34.55 37.86 -1.29
CA THR A 19 -34.32 37.01 -0.12
C THR A 19 -34.09 35.57 -0.60
N PHE A 20 -32.85 35.16 -0.74
CA PHE A 20 -32.51 33.75 -0.90
C PHE A 20 -32.52 33.10 0.49
N LEU A 21 -33.57 32.33 0.75
CA LEU A 21 -33.58 31.35 1.83
C LEU A 21 -32.50 30.32 1.48
N ALA A 22 -31.32 30.49 2.05
CA ALA A 22 -30.25 29.47 1.99
C ALA A 22 -30.60 28.36 3.00
N LEU A 23 -31.19 27.27 2.50
CA LEU A 23 -31.23 26.02 3.23
C LEU A 23 -29.76 25.52 3.39
N PRO A 24 -29.27 25.29 4.60
CA PRO A 24 -28.00 24.62 4.78
C PRO A 24 -28.21 23.10 4.47
N LEU A 25 -27.77 22.69 3.28
CA LEU A 25 -27.62 21.29 2.95
C LEU A 25 -26.45 20.77 3.80
N LEU A 26 -26.76 20.20 4.98
CA LEU A 26 -25.81 19.42 5.76
C LEU A 26 -25.45 18.17 4.93
N MET A 27 -24.36 18.25 4.17
CA MET A 27 -23.68 17.10 3.60
C MET A 27 -23.08 16.32 4.79
N LEU A 28 -23.80 15.29 5.26
CA LEU A 28 -23.18 14.22 6.05
C LEU A 28 -22.20 13.50 5.12
N ALA A 29 -20.95 13.95 5.13
CA ALA A 29 -19.84 13.18 4.62
C ALA A 29 -19.65 12.01 5.59
N ALA A 30 -20.32 10.89 5.32
CA ALA A 30 -20.01 9.61 5.95
C ALA A 30 -18.60 9.24 5.51
N SER A 31 -17.63 9.55 6.34
CA SER A 31 -16.26 9.02 6.20
C SER A 31 -16.37 7.51 6.31
N ILE A 32 -16.25 6.81 5.18
CA ILE A 32 -16.03 5.37 5.17
C ILE A 32 -14.59 5.19 5.65
N ALA A 33 -14.39 5.27 6.96
CA ALA A 33 -13.18 4.79 7.59
C ALA A 33 -13.14 3.28 7.32
N GLY A 34 -12.39 2.85 6.31
CA GLY A 34 -12.12 1.45 6.09
C GLY A 34 -11.55 0.89 7.39
N ALA A 35 -12.28 -0.03 8.02
CA ALA A 35 -11.81 -0.66 9.25
C ALA A 35 -10.49 -1.37 8.94
N GLN A 36 -9.41 -0.96 9.61
CA GLN A 36 -8.15 -1.69 9.53
C GLN A 36 -8.39 -3.12 10.05
N PRO A 37 -7.81 -4.14 9.36
CA PRO A 37 -7.91 -5.51 9.81
C PRO A 37 -7.37 -5.66 11.25
N ALA A 38 -7.93 -6.58 12.02
CA ALA A 38 -7.45 -6.82 13.38
C ALA A 38 -5.99 -7.31 13.35
N PRO A 39 -5.09 -6.76 14.16
CA PRO A 39 -3.67 -7.14 14.16
C PRO A 39 -3.46 -8.65 14.35
N SER A 40 -4.38 -9.28 15.05
CA SER A 40 -4.39 -10.72 15.25
C SER A 40 -4.50 -11.51 13.94
N ASP A 41 -5.09 -10.99 12.89
CA ASP A 41 -5.29 -11.69 11.63
C ASP A 41 -4.08 -11.58 10.69
N PHE A 42 -3.12 -10.72 11.05
CA PHE A 42 -1.93 -10.48 10.26
C PHE A 42 -1.12 -11.74 9.90
N PRO A 43 -0.83 -12.69 10.83
CA PRO A 43 -0.14 -13.91 10.46
C PRO A 43 -0.90 -14.76 9.43
N LEU A 44 -2.22 -14.86 9.58
CA LEU A 44 -3.05 -15.63 8.66
C LEU A 44 -3.07 -14.99 7.25
N ASP A 45 -3.25 -13.67 7.20
CA ASP A 45 -3.21 -12.92 5.93
C ASP A 45 -1.83 -12.99 5.27
N SER A 46 -0.75 -12.90 6.07
CA SER A 46 0.62 -13.04 5.54
C SER A 46 0.86 -14.41 4.94
N VAL A 47 0.39 -15.47 5.59
CA VAL A 47 0.48 -16.84 5.07
C VAL A 47 -0.36 -17.00 3.81
N GLY A 48 -1.58 -16.46 3.79
CA GLY A 48 -2.44 -16.44 2.59
C GLY A 48 -1.73 -15.78 1.41
N TYR A 49 -1.22 -14.58 1.61
CA TYR A 49 -0.47 -13.83 0.62
C TYR A 49 0.74 -14.62 0.09
N LEU A 50 1.56 -15.18 0.98
CA LEU A 50 2.73 -15.96 0.58
C LEU A 50 2.36 -17.26 -0.15
N ASN A 51 1.27 -17.91 0.23
CA ASN A 51 0.81 -19.13 -0.45
C ASN A 51 0.34 -18.84 -1.89
N GLU A 52 -0.17 -17.65 -2.17
CA GLU A 52 -0.53 -17.21 -3.52
C GLU A 52 0.70 -16.80 -4.33
N GLU A 53 1.62 -16.05 -3.72
CA GLU A 53 2.76 -15.46 -4.42
C GLU A 53 3.93 -16.42 -4.67
N LEU A 54 4.23 -17.33 -3.75
CA LEU A 54 5.40 -18.22 -3.86
C LEU A 54 5.35 -19.14 -5.09
N PRO A 55 4.24 -19.80 -5.44
CA PRO A 55 4.16 -20.60 -6.66
C PRO A 55 4.35 -19.77 -7.92
N LEU A 56 3.84 -18.54 -7.94
CA LEU A 56 4.00 -17.62 -9.07
C LEU A 56 5.45 -17.17 -9.22
N MET A 57 6.12 -16.89 -8.10
CA MET A 57 7.53 -16.56 -8.07
C MET A 57 8.39 -17.70 -8.61
N GLU A 58 8.13 -18.95 -8.18
CA GLU A 58 8.87 -20.12 -8.65
C GLU A 58 8.67 -20.35 -10.15
N ALA A 59 7.45 -20.19 -10.66
CA ALA A 59 7.17 -20.24 -12.10
C ALA A 59 7.92 -19.15 -12.87
N ALA A 60 7.95 -17.93 -12.36
CA ALA A 60 8.68 -16.81 -12.97
C ALA A 60 10.20 -17.06 -12.99
N ILE A 61 10.75 -17.63 -11.91
CA ILE A 61 12.16 -18.01 -11.86
C ILE A 61 12.48 -19.07 -12.92
N ALA A 62 11.65 -20.12 -13.02
CA ALA A 62 11.82 -21.17 -14.01
C ALA A 62 11.74 -20.64 -15.46
N ALA A 63 10.82 -19.70 -15.71
CA ALA A 63 10.64 -19.04 -17.01
C ALA A 63 11.65 -17.92 -17.26
N ARG A 64 12.48 -17.53 -16.30
CA ARG A 64 13.34 -16.34 -16.31
C ARG A 64 12.57 -15.04 -16.59
N ASP A 65 11.33 -14.96 -16.14
CA ASP A 65 10.46 -13.80 -16.30
C ASP A 65 10.74 -12.74 -15.25
N ARG A 66 11.58 -11.77 -15.60
CA ARG A 66 11.88 -10.62 -14.73
C ARG A 66 10.70 -9.66 -14.58
N SER A 67 9.79 -9.62 -15.57
CA SER A 67 8.66 -8.69 -15.53
C SER A 67 7.68 -9.01 -14.42
N PHE A 68 7.56 -10.28 -14.02
CA PHE A 68 6.80 -10.71 -12.87
C PHE A 68 7.13 -9.92 -11.60
N PHE A 69 8.42 -9.65 -11.35
CA PHE A 69 8.88 -9.02 -10.11
C PHE A 69 8.46 -7.56 -9.97
N GLN A 70 8.17 -6.86 -11.07
CA GLN A 70 7.58 -5.51 -10.99
C GLN A 70 6.16 -5.56 -10.42
N GLY A 71 5.34 -6.48 -10.90
CA GLY A 71 4.00 -6.71 -10.38
C GLY A 71 4.01 -7.23 -8.94
N ALA A 72 4.91 -8.17 -8.64
CA ALA A 72 5.11 -8.71 -7.30
C ALA A 72 5.48 -7.62 -6.28
N MET A 73 6.39 -6.72 -6.64
CA MET A 73 6.75 -5.56 -5.82
C MET A 73 5.54 -4.67 -5.53
N ALA A 74 4.74 -4.37 -6.54
CA ALA A 74 3.54 -3.55 -6.37
C ALA A 74 2.54 -4.21 -5.40
N ARG A 75 2.32 -5.53 -5.52
CA ARG A 75 1.44 -6.28 -4.60
C ARG A 75 1.98 -6.32 -3.18
N THR A 76 3.31 -6.46 -3.00
CA THR A 76 3.95 -6.36 -1.68
C THR A 76 3.75 -5.00 -1.05
N VAL A 77 3.89 -3.92 -1.83
CA VAL A 77 3.65 -2.55 -1.36
C VAL A 77 2.20 -2.40 -0.91
N GLN A 78 1.22 -2.84 -1.72
CA GLN A 78 -0.19 -2.78 -1.35
C GLN A 78 -0.49 -3.57 -0.07
N PHE A 79 0.09 -4.77 0.07
CA PHE A 79 -0.03 -5.56 1.30
C PHE A 79 0.56 -4.81 2.49
N SER A 80 1.76 -4.25 2.34
CA SER A 80 2.44 -3.52 3.41
C SER A 80 1.71 -2.23 3.83
N GLU A 81 1.06 -1.54 2.89
CA GLU A 81 0.25 -0.36 3.15
C GLU A 81 -1.04 -0.70 3.91
N ARG A 82 -1.73 -1.77 3.49
CA ARG A 82 -2.92 -2.27 4.17
C ARG A 82 -2.67 -2.59 5.65
N TRP A 83 -1.49 -3.13 5.96
CA TRP A 83 -1.10 -3.51 7.31
C TRP A 83 -0.28 -2.44 8.05
N GLY A 84 0.14 -1.38 7.38
CA GLY A 84 0.86 -0.27 7.99
C GLY A 84 2.32 -0.56 8.34
N PHE A 85 3.04 -1.36 7.54
CA PHE A 85 4.46 -1.69 7.77
C PHE A 85 5.35 -0.45 7.82
N LYS A 86 5.12 0.51 6.92
CA LYS A 86 6.03 1.65 6.71
C LYS A 86 5.96 2.73 7.78
N ALA A 87 4.89 2.81 8.54
CA ALA A 87 4.64 4.01 9.33
C ALA A 87 4.91 3.81 10.82
N GLN A 88 5.47 2.66 11.25
CA GLN A 88 5.34 2.28 12.66
C GLN A 88 3.88 2.48 13.15
N ALA A 89 2.99 2.59 12.18
CA ALA A 89 1.59 2.91 12.39
C ALA A 89 0.85 1.76 13.06
N ASN A 90 1.45 0.57 13.03
CA ASN A 90 0.87 -0.60 13.68
C ASN A 90 1.90 -1.31 14.57
N PRO A 91 2.11 -0.82 15.83
CA PRO A 91 3.07 -1.42 16.76
C PRO A 91 2.73 -2.87 17.11
N GLU A 92 1.48 -3.29 16.92
CA GLU A 92 1.05 -4.66 17.17
C GLU A 92 1.71 -5.67 16.22
N LEU A 93 2.14 -5.23 15.02
CA LEU A 93 2.87 -6.08 14.06
C LEU A 93 4.27 -6.47 14.58
N ALA A 94 4.82 -5.70 15.51
CA ALA A 94 6.09 -6.04 16.17
C ALA A 94 6.06 -7.39 16.89
N LYS A 95 4.87 -7.94 17.16
CA LYS A 95 4.68 -9.28 17.71
C LYS A 95 4.93 -10.39 16.66
N TYR A 96 4.95 -10.04 15.38
CA TYR A 96 5.03 -10.97 14.25
C TYR A 96 6.15 -10.62 13.26
N PRO A 97 7.40 -10.37 13.73
CA PRO A 97 8.47 -9.92 12.86
C PRO A 97 8.77 -10.94 11.74
N MET A 98 8.65 -12.23 12.03
CA MET A 98 8.88 -13.28 11.04
C MET A 98 7.91 -13.20 9.85
N CYS A 99 6.66 -12.80 10.07
CA CYS A 99 5.67 -12.64 9.00
C CYS A 99 5.98 -11.38 8.17
N THR A 100 6.33 -10.28 8.84
CA THR A 100 6.73 -9.03 8.17
C THR A 100 7.96 -9.27 7.28
N ASP A 101 9.00 -9.90 7.84
CA ASP A 101 10.23 -10.19 7.12
C ASP A 101 9.97 -11.13 5.93
N ALA A 102 9.17 -12.18 6.11
CA ALA A 102 8.83 -13.10 5.03
C ALA A 102 8.10 -12.39 3.87
N VAL A 103 7.14 -11.51 4.16
CA VAL A 103 6.45 -10.74 3.12
C VAL A 103 7.37 -9.74 2.43
N MET A 104 8.29 -9.11 3.16
CA MET A 104 9.20 -8.13 2.58
C MET A 104 10.35 -8.76 1.79
N ASP A 105 10.82 -9.91 2.20
CA ASP A 105 11.99 -10.56 1.61
C ASP A 105 11.66 -11.41 0.37
N TYR A 106 10.40 -11.82 0.14
CA TYR A 106 10.07 -12.79 -0.90
C TYR A 106 10.46 -12.34 -2.31
N VAL A 107 10.23 -11.06 -2.66
CA VAL A 107 10.59 -10.50 -3.97
C VAL A 107 12.11 -10.48 -4.15
N VAL A 108 12.84 -10.08 -3.10
CA VAL A 108 14.31 -10.02 -3.12
C VAL A 108 14.89 -11.41 -3.28
N VAL A 109 14.37 -12.39 -2.54
CA VAL A 109 14.79 -13.80 -2.64
C VAL A 109 14.54 -14.34 -4.06
N GLY A 110 13.38 -14.06 -4.64
CA GLY A 110 13.06 -14.47 -6.01
C GLY A 110 14.01 -13.87 -7.04
N MET A 111 14.30 -12.59 -6.94
CA MET A 111 15.29 -11.94 -7.81
C MET A 111 16.70 -12.52 -7.63
N CYS A 112 17.08 -12.85 -6.39
CA CYS A 112 18.35 -13.51 -6.11
C CYS A 112 18.43 -14.90 -6.74
N LYS A 113 17.38 -15.71 -6.65
CA LYS A 113 17.31 -17.03 -7.29
C LYS A 113 17.41 -16.96 -8.82
N MET A 114 17.00 -15.83 -9.43
CA MET A 114 17.14 -15.62 -10.88
C MET A 114 18.55 -15.22 -11.31
N ASN A 115 19.40 -14.77 -10.39
CA ASN A 115 20.77 -14.38 -10.68
C ASN A 115 21.70 -15.56 -10.47
N PRO A 116 22.22 -16.20 -11.55
CA PRO A 116 23.04 -17.42 -11.44
C PRO A 116 24.38 -17.19 -10.73
N SER A 117 24.91 -15.95 -10.73
CA SER A 117 26.16 -15.63 -10.02
C SER A 117 25.95 -15.42 -8.52
N GLY A 118 24.71 -15.17 -8.08
CA GLY A 118 24.41 -14.80 -6.69
C GLY A 118 24.98 -13.45 -6.28
N ASP A 119 25.65 -12.73 -7.20
CA ASP A 119 26.24 -11.42 -6.91
C ASP A 119 25.17 -10.41 -6.51
N GLY A 120 25.44 -9.65 -5.45
CA GLY A 120 24.52 -8.67 -4.92
C GLY A 120 23.41 -9.22 -4.00
N CYS A 121 23.42 -10.53 -3.72
CA CYS A 121 22.51 -11.15 -2.77
C CYS A 121 23.17 -11.35 -1.41
N GLU A 122 22.44 -10.99 -0.34
CA GLU A 122 22.93 -11.18 1.01
C GLU A 122 23.11 -12.68 1.33
N PRO A 123 24.28 -13.10 1.82
CA PRO A 123 24.48 -14.48 2.24
C PRO A 123 23.48 -14.90 3.32
N GLY A 124 22.86 -16.06 3.13
CA GLY A 124 21.86 -16.59 4.08
C GLY A 124 20.46 -15.98 3.96
N LEU A 125 20.21 -15.04 3.04
CA LEU A 125 18.89 -14.44 2.83
C LEU A 125 17.83 -15.51 2.54
N ALA A 126 18.09 -16.46 1.64
CA ALA A 126 17.14 -17.51 1.28
C ALA A 126 16.78 -18.38 2.49
N SER A 127 17.79 -18.84 3.26
CA SER A 127 17.56 -19.67 4.45
C SER A 127 16.80 -18.92 5.54
N ARG A 128 17.11 -17.62 5.74
CA ARG A 128 16.37 -16.75 6.68
C ARG A 128 14.93 -16.56 6.26
N PHE A 129 14.71 -16.34 4.98
CA PHE A 129 13.37 -16.22 4.41
C PHE A 129 12.55 -17.50 4.64
N GLU A 130 13.08 -18.67 4.30
CA GLU A 130 12.41 -19.96 4.50
C GLU A 130 12.07 -20.20 5.98
N ALA A 131 13.00 -19.89 6.89
CA ALA A 131 12.75 -19.96 8.32
C ALA A 131 11.64 -19.01 8.78
N ASN A 132 11.61 -17.79 8.27
CA ASN A 132 10.57 -16.80 8.58
C ASN A 132 9.20 -17.23 8.05
N VAL A 133 9.12 -17.76 6.82
CA VAL A 133 7.89 -18.34 6.26
C VAL A 133 7.36 -19.45 7.15
N GLN A 134 8.22 -20.38 7.56
CA GLN A 134 7.82 -21.49 8.42
C GLN A 134 7.31 -21.02 9.78
N ARG A 135 8.02 -20.11 10.44
CA ARG A 135 7.60 -19.54 11.73
C ARG A 135 6.30 -18.76 11.63
N CYS A 136 6.10 -18.02 10.53
CA CYS A 136 4.86 -17.32 10.30
C CYS A 136 3.68 -18.29 10.17
N ARG A 137 3.86 -19.41 9.44
CA ARG A 137 2.86 -20.48 9.34
C ARG A 137 2.53 -21.10 10.69
N GLU A 138 3.54 -21.34 11.53
CA GLU A 138 3.35 -21.89 12.87
C GLU A 138 2.52 -20.96 13.77
N VAL A 139 2.75 -19.64 13.68
CA VAL A 139 1.99 -18.66 14.44
C VAL A 139 0.56 -18.56 13.91
N ALA A 140 0.36 -18.57 12.59
CA ALA A 140 -0.95 -18.56 11.97
C ALA A 140 -1.80 -19.80 12.33
N ALA A 141 -1.17 -20.96 12.45
CA ALA A 141 -1.85 -22.22 12.76
C ALA A 141 -2.29 -22.36 14.23
N ARG A 142 -1.80 -21.49 15.14
CA ARG A 142 -2.15 -21.52 16.57
C ARG A 142 -3.46 -20.79 16.91
N LYS A 143 -4.11 -20.24 15.90
CA LYS A 143 -5.39 -19.54 15.97
C LYS A 143 -6.53 -20.41 15.48
#